data_1db3bba379508bba0b4638caefd4f686
#
_entry.id   1db3bba379508bba0b4638caefd4f686
#
_cell.length_a   1.000
_cell.length_b   1.000
_cell.length_c   1.000
_cell.angle_alpha   90.00
_cell.angle_beta   90.00
_cell.angle_gamma   90.00
#
_symmetry.space_group_name_H-M   'P 1'
#
loop_
_entity.id
_entity.type
_entity.pdbx_description
1 polymer ?
#
loop_
_entity_poly.entity_id
_entity_poly.type
_entity_poly.pdbx_seq_one_letter_code
_entity_poly.pdbx_strand_id
1 'polypeptide(L)'
;MNNCTDPNGGWALGCRIDGGQAEYVRVPYADQGLNRIPDTVSDEQALFVGDVLATGFWAACISEITAEDTVLIIGAGPTGICTLLCVMLKKPKRIIVCEKSPERIRFVCEHYPDVLVTEPENCKDFVLKNSDHGG
;
A
#
# COMPACT_ATOMS: atom_id res chain seq x y z
N MET A 1 5.09 13.62 16.34
CA MET A 1 5.92 13.23 15.17
C MET A 1 7.17 12.57 15.70
N ASN A 2 7.32 11.27 15.51
CA ASN A 2 8.55 10.59 15.90
C ASN A 2 9.64 11.00 14.92
N ASN A 3 10.62 11.75 15.41
CA ASN A 3 11.75 12.19 14.61
C ASN A 3 12.62 10.97 14.28
N CYS A 4 13.10 10.83 13.06
CA CYS A 4 14.01 9.74 12.65
C CYS A 4 15.31 9.67 13.49
N THR A 5 15.54 10.64 14.35
CA THR A 5 16.66 10.69 15.30
C THR A 5 16.36 10.05 16.65
N ASP A 6 15.09 9.78 16.94
CA ASP A 6 14.68 9.14 18.18
C ASP A 6 14.96 7.62 18.10
N PRO A 7 15.71 7.00 19.04
CA PRO A 7 15.90 5.55 19.09
C PRO A 7 14.59 4.77 19.22
N ASN A 8 13.50 5.43 19.53
CA ASN A 8 12.13 4.88 19.60
C ASN A 8 11.33 5.11 18.31
N GLY A 9 11.89 5.82 17.33
CA GLY A 9 11.26 6.02 16.03
C GLY A 9 11.29 4.76 15.19
N GLY A 10 10.34 4.61 14.25
CA GLY A 10 10.12 3.40 13.46
C GLY A 10 11.29 2.90 12.61
N TRP A 11 12.42 3.60 12.58
CA TRP A 11 13.64 3.22 11.85
C TRP A 11 14.79 2.79 12.78
N ALA A 12 14.51 2.42 13.99
CA ALA A 12 15.55 2.03 14.94
C ALA A 12 16.09 0.63 14.66
N LEU A 13 15.21 -0.37 14.55
CA LEU A 13 15.56 -1.77 14.32
C LEU A 13 16.19 -1.99 12.94
N GLY A 14 17.35 -2.62 12.91
CA GLY A 14 18.09 -2.88 11.68
C GLY A 14 18.84 -1.67 11.09
N CYS A 15 18.72 -0.49 11.73
CA CYS A 15 19.38 0.74 11.28
C CYS A 15 20.32 1.32 12.36
N ARG A 16 19.85 1.50 13.58
CA ARG A 16 20.58 2.12 14.69
C ARG A 16 20.86 1.14 15.84
N ILE A 17 20.03 0.13 15.93
CA ILE A 17 20.16 -1.01 16.83
C ILE A 17 19.98 -2.28 16.02
N ASP A 18 20.35 -3.41 16.58
CA ASP A 18 20.25 -4.70 15.90
C ASP A 18 18.81 -4.98 15.44
N GLY A 19 18.68 -5.61 14.26
CA GLY A 19 17.41 -5.92 13.63
C GLY A 19 16.82 -7.26 14.04
N GLY A 20 15.68 -7.61 13.39
CA GLY A 20 14.93 -8.84 13.68
C GLY A 20 15.40 -10.08 12.92
N GLN A 21 16.46 -10.04 12.08
CA GLN A 21 17.01 -11.21 11.42
C GLN A 21 17.97 -11.97 12.36
N ALA A 22 17.46 -12.45 13.49
CA ALA A 22 18.17 -13.13 14.54
C ALA A 22 17.21 -14.00 15.34
N GLU A 23 17.75 -14.94 16.15
CA GLU A 23 16.94 -15.76 17.06
C GLU A 23 16.23 -14.90 18.13
N TYR A 24 16.84 -13.78 18.50
CA TYR A 24 16.31 -12.83 19.48
C TYR A 24 16.48 -11.41 19.01
N VAL A 25 15.49 -10.58 19.28
CA VAL A 25 15.54 -9.15 18.98
C VAL A 25 15.16 -8.34 20.23
N ARG A 26 15.95 -7.31 20.52
CA ARG A 26 15.63 -6.38 21.59
C ARG A 26 14.79 -5.24 21.05
N VAL A 27 13.54 -5.16 21.48
CA VAL A 27 12.62 -4.07 21.10
C VAL A 27 12.56 -3.06 22.26
N PRO A 28 13.13 -1.84 22.10
CA PRO A 28 13.02 -0.80 23.11
C PRO A 28 11.55 -0.37 23.24
N TYR A 29 11.12 -0.11 24.47
CA TYR A 29 9.74 0.36 24.76
C TYR A 29 8.65 -0.52 24.15
N ALA A 30 8.81 -1.84 24.22
CA ALA A 30 7.92 -2.82 23.63
C ALA A 30 6.45 -2.62 24.06
N ASP A 31 6.20 -2.20 25.28
CA ASP A 31 4.86 -1.92 25.82
C ASP A 31 4.12 -0.80 25.06
N GLN A 32 4.85 0.08 24.39
CA GLN A 32 4.29 1.19 23.61
C GLN A 32 4.36 0.95 22.10
N GLY A 33 5.32 0.15 21.65
CA GLY A 33 5.62 -0.05 20.23
C GLY A 33 5.06 -1.34 19.63
N LEU A 34 4.71 -2.33 20.45
CA LEU A 34 4.15 -3.59 20.00
C LEU A 34 2.63 -3.64 20.21
N ASN A 35 1.95 -4.18 19.21
CA ASN A 35 0.54 -4.47 19.30
C ASN A 35 0.32 -5.99 19.18
N ARG A 36 -0.58 -6.52 19.99
CA ARG A 36 -0.98 -7.92 19.88
C ARG A 36 -1.72 -8.13 18.56
N ILE A 37 -1.31 -9.15 17.80
CA ILE A 37 -2.05 -9.57 16.62
C ILE A 37 -3.39 -10.15 17.08
N PRO A 38 -4.54 -9.68 16.54
CA PRO A 38 -5.84 -10.26 16.83
C PRO A 38 -5.90 -11.75 16.43
N ASP A 39 -6.63 -12.56 17.21
CA ASP A 39 -6.74 -14.01 16.96
C ASP A 39 -7.39 -14.34 15.59
N THR A 40 -8.04 -13.38 14.95
CA THR A 40 -8.67 -13.50 13.62
C THR A 40 -7.72 -13.18 12.46
N VAL A 41 -6.49 -12.76 12.74
CA VAL A 41 -5.46 -12.36 11.75
C VAL A 41 -4.31 -13.34 11.83
N SER A 42 -3.94 -13.95 10.70
CA SER A 42 -2.78 -14.84 10.66
C SER A 42 -1.47 -14.05 10.66
N ASP A 43 -0.36 -14.71 11.03
CA ASP A 43 0.97 -14.10 11.02
C ASP A 43 1.37 -13.62 9.62
N GLU A 44 1.00 -14.37 8.57
CA GLU A 44 1.24 -13.99 7.17
C GLU A 44 0.47 -12.71 6.79
N GLN A 45 -0.77 -12.57 7.27
CA GLN A 45 -1.55 -11.34 7.04
C GLN A 45 -0.97 -10.17 7.81
N ALA A 46 -0.57 -10.39 9.07
CA ALA A 46 0.01 -9.36 9.93
C ALA A 46 1.35 -8.84 9.40
N LEU A 47 2.13 -9.68 8.71
CA LEU A 47 3.41 -9.31 8.13
C LEU A 47 3.33 -8.08 7.22
N PHE A 48 2.26 -7.96 6.45
CA PHE A 48 2.07 -6.83 5.52
C PHE A 48 1.65 -5.53 6.20
N VAL A 49 1.12 -5.59 7.42
CA VAL A 49 0.58 -4.43 8.14
C VAL A 49 1.69 -3.45 8.53
N GLY A 50 2.87 -3.95 8.89
CA GLY A 50 3.95 -3.12 9.44
C GLY A 50 4.55 -2.10 8.47
N ASP A 51 4.47 -2.32 7.15
CA ASP A 51 5.07 -1.45 6.14
C ASP A 51 4.14 -1.23 4.95
N VAL A 52 4.04 -2.22 4.04
CA VAL A 52 3.43 -1.99 2.71
C VAL A 52 1.93 -1.68 2.78
N LEU A 53 1.18 -2.31 3.69
CA LEU A 53 -0.23 -2.01 3.89
C LEU A 53 -0.41 -0.66 4.59
N ALA A 54 0.40 -0.35 5.61
CA ALA A 54 0.39 0.94 6.28
C ALA A 54 0.72 2.09 5.31
N THR A 55 1.69 1.88 4.42
CA THR A 55 2.05 2.82 3.36
C THR A 55 0.89 3.04 2.38
N GLY A 56 0.25 1.96 1.92
CA GLY A 56 -0.93 2.04 1.05
C GLY A 56 -2.12 2.72 1.72
N PHE A 57 -2.36 2.43 2.99
CA PHE A 57 -3.40 3.08 3.78
C PHE A 57 -3.15 4.58 3.95
N TRP A 58 -1.91 4.96 4.26
CA TRP A 58 -1.51 6.36 4.36
C TRP A 58 -1.74 7.08 3.03
N ALA A 59 -1.29 6.51 1.90
CA ALA A 59 -1.50 7.08 0.58
C ALA A 59 -2.99 7.32 0.30
N ALA A 60 -3.85 6.33 0.56
CA ALA A 60 -5.29 6.46 0.39
C ALA A 60 -5.93 7.51 1.32
N CYS A 61 -5.35 7.73 2.53
CA CYS A 61 -5.85 8.74 3.46
C CYS A 61 -5.51 10.16 3.03
N ILE A 62 -4.25 10.41 2.62
CA ILE A 62 -3.81 11.77 2.24
C ILE A 62 -4.35 12.22 0.88
N SER A 63 -4.79 11.28 0.05
CA SER A 63 -5.36 11.60 -1.27
C SER A 63 -6.80 12.12 -1.22
N GLU A 64 -7.43 12.15 -0.04
CA GLU A 64 -8.79 12.69 0.17
C GLU A 64 -9.84 12.14 -0.82
N ILE A 65 -9.69 10.88 -1.21
CA ILE A 65 -10.49 10.22 -2.24
C ILE A 65 -11.98 10.25 -1.91
N THR A 66 -12.78 10.69 -2.89
CA THR A 66 -14.25 10.71 -2.86
C THR A 66 -14.86 9.69 -3.83
N ALA A 67 -16.18 9.52 -3.75
CA ALA A 67 -16.92 8.63 -4.65
C ALA A 67 -16.97 9.11 -6.12
N GLU A 68 -16.65 10.37 -6.38
CA GLU A 68 -16.65 10.95 -7.73
C GLU A 68 -15.29 10.82 -8.43
N ASP A 69 -14.25 10.44 -7.71
CA ASP A 69 -12.89 10.45 -8.22
C ASP A 69 -12.58 9.22 -9.09
N THR A 70 -11.70 9.45 -10.07
CA THR A 70 -10.96 8.40 -10.76
C THR A 70 -9.55 8.37 -10.21
N VAL A 71 -9.16 7.26 -9.61
CA VAL A 71 -7.85 7.09 -8.96
C VAL A 71 -6.91 6.34 -9.88
N LEU A 72 -5.72 6.91 -10.14
CA LEU A 72 -4.64 6.25 -10.86
C LEU A 72 -3.59 5.74 -9.86
N ILE A 73 -3.29 4.44 -9.92
CA ILE A 73 -2.20 3.81 -9.20
C ILE A 73 -1.11 3.41 -10.19
N ILE A 74 0.11 3.89 -10.00
CA ILE A 74 1.25 3.57 -10.85
C ILE A 74 2.08 2.47 -10.20
N GLY A 75 2.05 1.29 -10.81
CA GLY A 75 2.72 0.08 -10.35
C GLY A 75 1.80 -0.86 -9.56
N ALA A 76 1.84 -2.16 -9.90
CA ALA A 76 1.14 -3.25 -9.20
C ALA A 76 2.11 -4.17 -8.44
N GLY A 77 3.18 -3.60 -7.88
CA GLY A 77 4.03 -4.29 -6.91
C GLY A 77 3.34 -4.42 -5.54
N PRO A 78 4.00 -5.00 -4.53
CA PRO A 78 3.40 -5.21 -3.21
C PRO A 78 2.76 -3.94 -2.62
N THR A 79 3.46 -2.82 -2.65
CA THR A 79 2.95 -1.52 -2.18
C THR A 79 1.77 -1.04 -3.02
N GLY A 80 1.83 -1.20 -4.36
CA GLY A 80 0.75 -0.81 -5.26
C GLY A 80 -0.53 -1.61 -5.02
N ILE A 81 -0.40 -2.93 -4.80
CA ILE A 81 -1.55 -3.80 -4.46
C ILE A 81 -2.12 -3.44 -3.08
N CYS A 82 -1.28 -3.20 -2.08
CA CYS A 82 -1.75 -2.74 -0.78
C CYS A 82 -2.44 -1.37 -0.87
N THR A 83 -1.93 -0.46 -1.71
CA THR A 83 -2.59 0.82 -2.00
C THR A 83 -3.94 0.61 -2.67
N LEU A 84 -4.02 -0.29 -3.67
CA LEU A 84 -5.26 -0.64 -4.34
C LEU A 84 -6.33 -1.12 -3.34
N LEU A 85 -5.97 -2.04 -2.44
CA LEU A 85 -6.88 -2.52 -1.39
C LEU A 85 -7.41 -1.37 -0.51
N CYS A 86 -6.53 -0.45 -0.11
CA CYS A 86 -6.92 0.68 0.72
C CYS A 86 -7.77 1.70 -0.05
N VAL A 87 -7.49 1.94 -1.34
CA VAL A 87 -8.29 2.79 -2.23
C VAL A 87 -9.69 2.20 -2.44
N MET A 88 -9.80 0.89 -2.61
CA MET A 88 -11.10 0.21 -2.75
C MET A 88 -12.02 0.44 -1.53
N LEU A 89 -11.47 0.58 -0.33
CA LEU A 89 -12.25 0.92 0.87
C LEU A 89 -12.91 2.31 0.79
N LYS A 90 -12.32 3.23 0.02
CA LYS A 90 -12.86 4.59 -0.21
C LYS A 90 -13.99 4.60 -1.25
N LYS A 91 -14.12 3.53 -2.04
CA LYS A 91 -15.15 3.37 -3.08
C LYS A 91 -15.18 4.52 -4.11
N PRO A 92 -14.05 4.85 -4.74
CA PRO A 92 -14.03 5.87 -5.79
C PRO A 92 -14.87 5.42 -7.00
N LYS A 93 -15.18 6.36 -7.88
CA LYS A 93 -15.91 6.09 -9.12
C LYS A 93 -15.21 5.08 -10.02
N ARG A 94 -13.88 5.21 -10.15
CA ARG A 94 -13.03 4.29 -10.93
C ARG A 94 -11.66 4.15 -10.30
N ILE A 95 -11.05 2.99 -10.53
CA ILE A 95 -9.64 2.75 -10.21
C ILE A 95 -8.95 2.29 -11.48
N ILE A 96 -7.84 2.92 -11.80
CA ILE A 96 -6.96 2.58 -12.92
C ILE A 96 -5.62 2.20 -12.36
N VAL A 97 -5.08 1.04 -12.79
CA VAL A 97 -3.73 0.59 -12.45
C VAL A 97 -2.87 0.63 -13.71
N CYS A 98 -1.77 1.36 -13.64
CA CYS A 98 -0.75 1.39 -14.71
C CYS A 98 0.40 0.47 -14.31
N GLU A 99 0.62 -0.60 -15.08
CA GLU A 99 1.67 -1.59 -14.81
C GLU A 99 2.31 -2.06 -16.11
N LYS A 100 3.61 -2.38 -16.07
CA LYS A 100 4.38 -2.86 -17.23
C LYS A 100 4.63 -4.37 -17.24
N SER A 101 4.56 -5.03 -16.07
CA SER A 101 4.81 -6.47 -15.97
C SER A 101 3.57 -7.26 -16.41
N PRO A 102 3.65 -8.11 -17.44
CA PRO A 102 2.51 -8.91 -17.88
C PRO A 102 1.95 -9.84 -16.80
N GLU A 103 2.81 -10.33 -15.91
CA GLU A 103 2.40 -11.19 -14.80
C GLU A 103 1.56 -10.43 -13.77
N ARG A 104 1.98 -9.19 -13.43
CA ARG A 104 1.25 -8.34 -12.49
C ARG A 104 -0.04 -7.80 -13.09
N ILE A 105 -0.03 -7.47 -14.38
CA ILE A 105 -1.24 -7.11 -15.12
C ILE A 105 -2.26 -8.25 -15.05
N ARG A 106 -1.83 -9.48 -15.34
CA ARG A 106 -2.70 -10.68 -15.24
C ARG A 106 -3.25 -10.83 -13.82
N PHE A 107 -2.39 -10.72 -12.80
CA PHE A 107 -2.80 -10.81 -11.41
C PHE A 107 -3.90 -9.80 -11.07
N VAL A 108 -3.74 -8.54 -11.47
CA VAL A 108 -4.76 -7.49 -11.21
C VAL A 108 -6.06 -7.83 -11.93
N CYS A 109 -6.01 -8.20 -13.21
CA CYS A 109 -7.21 -8.55 -13.99
C CYS A 109 -7.96 -9.77 -13.43
N GLU A 110 -7.25 -10.76 -12.91
CA GLU A 110 -7.84 -11.98 -12.36
C GLU A 110 -8.47 -11.76 -10.98
N HIS A 111 -7.83 -10.95 -10.13
CA HIS A 111 -8.26 -10.79 -8.73
C HIS A 111 -9.11 -9.54 -8.48
N TYR A 112 -9.04 -8.55 -9.38
CA TYR A 112 -9.73 -7.26 -9.24
C TYR A 112 -10.42 -6.88 -10.56
N PRO A 113 -11.48 -7.60 -10.98
CA PRO A 113 -12.11 -7.44 -12.30
C PRO A 113 -12.73 -6.05 -12.52
N ASP A 114 -13.06 -5.32 -11.47
CA ASP A 114 -13.62 -3.97 -11.56
C ASP A 114 -12.55 -2.87 -11.72
N VAL A 115 -11.26 -3.24 -11.68
CA VAL A 115 -10.14 -2.33 -11.83
C VAL A 115 -9.71 -2.26 -13.29
N LEU A 116 -9.62 -1.05 -13.81
CA LEU A 116 -9.10 -0.84 -15.18
C LEU A 116 -7.57 -0.93 -15.16
N VAL A 117 -7.01 -1.61 -16.14
CA VAL A 117 -5.54 -1.77 -16.25
C VAL A 117 -5.05 -1.19 -17.56
N THR A 118 -3.90 -0.53 -17.51
CA THR A 118 -3.22 0.03 -18.68
C THR A 118 -1.71 -0.14 -18.59
N GLU A 119 -1.04 -0.11 -19.72
CA GLU A 119 0.42 -0.08 -19.80
C GLU A 119 0.94 1.35 -19.84
N PRO A 120 2.21 1.62 -19.44
CA PRO A 120 2.78 2.96 -19.35
C PRO A 120 2.67 3.78 -20.65
N GLU A 121 2.86 3.13 -21.81
CA GLU A 121 2.84 3.76 -23.12
C GLU A 121 1.48 4.41 -23.45
N ASN A 122 0.42 3.82 -22.93
CA ASN A 122 -0.96 4.25 -23.18
C ASN A 122 -1.57 4.97 -21.97
N CYS A 123 -0.87 5.05 -20.85
CA CYS A 123 -1.44 5.46 -19.56
C CYS A 123 -2.14 6.81 -19.63
N LYS A 124 -1.48 7.82 -20.17
CA LYS A 124 -2.03 9.18 -20.27
C LYS A 124 -3.36 9.22 -21.01
N ASP A 125 -3.38 8.69 -22.22
CA ASP A 125 -4.58 8.73 -23.08
C ASP A 125 -5.70 7.86 -22.51
N PHE A 126 -5.33 6.74 -21.89
CA PHE A 126 -6.28 5.85 -21.22
C PHE A 126 -6.94 6.54 -20.01
N VAL A 127 -6.17 7.24 -19.18
CA VAL A 127 -6.69 7.99 -18.03
C VAL A 127 -7.61 9.11 -18.51
N LEU A 128 -7.17 9.92 -19.49
CA LEU A 128 -7.99 11.01 -20.05
C LEU A 128 -9.33 10.52 -20.60
N LYS A 129 -9.33 9.35 -21.23
CA LYS A 129 -10.55 8.74 -21.80
C LYS A 129 -11.49 8.19 -20.72
N ASN A 130 -10.94 7.73 -19.59
CA ASN A 130 -11.69 7.05 -18.55
C ASN A 130 -11.90 7.92 -17.29
N SER A 131 -11.49 9.18 -17.30
CA SER A 131 -11.78 10.17 -16.26
C SER A 131 -12.68 11.27 -16.80
N ASP A 132 -13.59 11.79 -15.97
CA ASP A 132 -14.55 12.80 -16.41
C ASP A 132 -13.91 14.20 -16.52
N HIS A 133 -12.77 14.44 -15.90
CA HIS A 133 -12.11 15.74 -15.81
C HIS A 133 -10.61 15.69 -16.17
N GLY A 134 -10.17 14.61 -16.79
CA GLY A 134 -8.80 14.48 -17.27
C GLY A 134 -7.79 14.07 -16.21
N GLY A 135 -8.25 13.55 -15.07
CA GLY A 135 -7.39 12.99 -14.01
C GLY A 135 -6.69 14.04 -13.19
#